data_d69a154649a984392b99e88a3e583231
#
_entry.id   d69a154649a984392b99e88a3e583231
#
_cell.length_a   1.000
_cell.length_b   1.000
_cell.length_c   1.000
_cell.angle_alpha   90.00
_cell.angle_beta   90.00
_cell.angle_gamma   90.00
#
_symmetry.space_group_name_H-M   'P 1'
#
loop_
_entity.id
_entity.type
_entity.pdbx_description
1 polymer ?
#
loop_
_entity_poly.entity_id
_entity_poly.type
_entity_poly.pdbx_seq_one_letter_code
_entity_poly.pdbx_strand_id
1 'polypeptide(L)'
;MSLFRKIFGSKSDKKETELKSEERGKYMPEIKLPIDERFTIKFKENGGKFLYCENLNEIFESLNNILEENHWENEKALIIDDNLQNKFSNSDLNPTKSFQDSSFFLTTCENLIADDGSLLISSNQIAEKKLREFPDSFIVFATTSQITANIGDGLRGIKSKNMQKIPTNITTIKHFKLQEEKQEEKDFLSYGSSSKNLYLLLLEDL
;
A
#
# COMPACT_ATOMS: atom_id res chain seq x y z
N MET A 1 13.24 15.50 -12.22
CA MET A 1 13.02 15.80 -10.77
C MET A 1 11.69 15.18 -10.42
N SER A 2 11.70 14.22 -9.48
CA SER A 2 10.50 13.48 -9.08
C SER A 2 9.42 14.41 -8.52
N LEU A 3 8.18 14.23 -8.96
CA LEU A 3 6.99 14.96 -8.48
C LEU A 3 6.77 14.77 -6.97
N PHE A 4 7.10 13.60 -6.45
CA PHE A 4 7.00 13.28 -5.03
C PHE A 4 7.87 14.16 -4.12
N ARG A 5 9.04 14.60 -4.59
CA ARG A 5 9.91 15.52 -3.85
C ARG A 5 9.27 16.88 -3.59
N LYS A 6 8.35 17.34 -4.47
CA LYS A 6 7.56 18.58 -4.27
C LYS A 6 6.50 18.43 -3.20
N ILE A 7 5.89 17.27 -3.05
CA ILE A 7 4.78 17.02 -2.12
C ILE A 7 5.28 16.88 -0.67
N PHE A 8 6.44 16.26 -0.48
CA PHE A 8 6.98 15.97 0.85
C PHE A 8 8.03 16.95 1.36
N GLY A 9 8.56 17.84 0.48
CA GLY A 9 9.65 18.77 0.80
C GLY A 9 9.26 20.14 1.34
N SER A 10 7.97 20.49 1.43
CA SER A 10 7.57 21.85 1.83
C SER A 10 6.27 21.88 2.64
N LYS A 11 6.37 22.35 3.88
CA LYS A 11 5.24 22.69 4.76
C LYS A 11 4.42 23.91 4.28
N SER A 12 4.83 24.58 3.18
CA SER A 12 4.21 25.82 2.69
C SER A 12 3.05 25.59 1.69
N ASP A 13 2.97 24.43 1.03
CA ASP A 13 2.03 24.23 -0.08
C ASP A 13 0.57 23.95 0.34
N LYS A 14 0.33 23.55 1.61
CA LYS A 14 -1.05 23.32 2.08
C LYS A 14 -1.93 24.57 2.04
N LYS A 15 -1.34 25.74 2.34
CA LYS A 15 -2.09 27.03 2.32
C LYS A 15 -2.42 27.49 0.90
N GLU A 16 -1.57 27.22 -0.08
CA GLU A 16 -1.82 27.62 -1.48
C GLU A 16 -2.89 26.74 -2.16
N THR A 17 -2.98 25.46 -1.79
CA THR A 17 -4.00 24.55 -2.37
C THR A 17 -5.40 24.87 -1.83
N GLU A 18 -5.52 25.19 -0.53
CA GLU A 18 -6.79 25.61 0.09
C GLU A 18 -7.26 26.98 -0.44
N LEU A 19 -6.35 27.97 -0.60
CA LEU A 19 -6.67 29.27 -1.16
C LEU A 19 -7.12 29.19 -2.62
N LYS A 20 -6.56 28.28 -3.42
CA LYS A 20 -6.99 28.07 -4.81
C LYS A 20 -8.33 27.36 -4.93
N SER A 21 -8.79 26.63 -3.92
CA SER A 21 -10.10 25.98 -3.92
C SER A 21 -11.25 26.96 -3.59
N GLU A 22 -11.01 27.98 -2.77
CA GLU A 22 -12.02 28.99 -2.39
C GLU A 22 -12.32 30.01 -3.51
N GLU A 23 -11.36 30.28 -4.42
CA GLU A 23 -11.54 31.21 -5.54
C GLU A 23 -12.23 30.60 -6.78
N ARG A 24 -12.58 29.32 -6.76
CA ARG A 24 -13.16 28.63 -7.92
C ARG A 24 -14.66 28.80 -8.01
N GLY A 25 -15.10 29.37 -9.11
CA GLY A 25 -16.53 29.44 -9.44
C GLY A 25 -17.15 28.04 -9.66
N LYS A 26 -18.43 27.89 -9.29
CA LYS A 26 -19.24 26.67 -9.33
C LYS A 26 -19.23 25.89 -10.67
N TYR A 27 -18.72 26.47 -11.73
CA TYR A 27 -18.70 25.92 -13.10
C TYR A 27 -17.32 25.66 -13.66
N MET A 28 -16.24 25.78 -12.85
CA MET A 28 -14.90 25.42 -13.32
C MET A 28 -14.68 23.92 -13.24
N PRO A 29 -14.12 23.29 -14.30
CA PRO A 29 -13.82 21.87 -14.27
C PRO A 29 -12.84 21.54 -13.13
N GLU A 30 -13.06 20.43 -12.44
CA GLU A 30 -12.16 19.93 -11.40
C GLU A 30 -10.75 19.75 -11.97
N ILE A 31 -9.73 20.24 -11.27
CA ILE A 31 -8.34 19.89 -11.61
C ILE A 31 -8.18 18.42 -11.25
N LYS A 32 -8.04 17.56 -12.25
CA LYS A 32 -7.66 16.18 -12.01
C LYS A 32 -6.19 16.16 -11.57
N LEU A 33 -5.98 15.87 -10.30
CA LEU A 33 -4.63 15.62 -9.77
C LEU A 33 -3.96 14.49 -10.56
N PRO A 34 -2.62 14.52 -10.72
CA PRO A 34 -1.86 13.37 -11.20
C PRO A 34 -2.23 12.09 -10.46
N ILE A 35 -2.11 10.93 -11.12
CA ILE A 35 -2.59 9.66 -10.55
C ILE A 35 -1.85 9.27 -9.27
N ASP A 36 -0.56 9.58 -9.19
CA ASP A 36 0.32 9.34 -8.05
C ASP A 36 -0.05 10.19 -6.83
N GLU A 37 -0.31 11.49 -7.03
CA GLU A 37 -0.81 12.39 -5.98
C GLU A 37 -2.16 11.93 -5.46
N ARG A 38 -3.09 11.62 -6.38
CA ARG A 38 -4.43 11.16 -6.04
C ARG A 38 -4.39 9.86 -5.24
N PHE A 39 -3.56 8.89 -5.67
CA PHE A 39 -3.35 7.66 -4.91
C PHE A 39 -2.87 7.95 -3.49
N THR A 40 -1.81 8.75 -3.35
CA THR A 40 -1.20 9.04 -2.05
C THR A 40 -2.18 9.69 -1.08
N ILE A 41 -2.98 10.67 -1.57
CA ILE A 41 -4.00 11.33 -0.75
C ILE A 41 -5.04 10.31 -0.29
N LYS A 42 -5.61 9.53 -1.22
CA LYS A 42 -6.66 8.55 -0.91
C LYS A 42 -6.16 7.41 -0.01
N PHE A 43 -4.95 6.94 -0.23
CA PHE A 43 -4.33 5.91 0.60
C PHE A 43 -4.15 6.38 2.06
N LYS A 44 -3.70 7.62 2.27
CA LYS A 44 -3.57 8.21 3.61
C LYS A 44 -4.93 8.48 4.26
N GLU A 45 -5.93 8.95 3.48
CA GLU A 45 -7.31 9.10 3.97
C GLU A 45 -7.90 7.77 4.44
N ASN A 46 -7.53 6.65 3.83
CA ASN A 46 -7.92 5.31 4.25
C ASN A 46 -7.15 4.79 5.48
N GLY A 47 -6.21 5.57 6.05
CA GLY A 47 -5.40 5.20 7.21
C GLY A 47 -4.10 4.46 6.90
N GLY A 48 -3.71 4.35 5.63
CA GLY A 48 -2.46 3.70 5.22
C GLY A 48 -1.23 4.55 5.55
N LYS A 49 -0.15 3.89 5.98
CA LYS A 49 1.15 4.52 6.23
C LYS A 49 1.99 4.41 4.95
N PHE A 50 2.38 5.54 4.40
CA PHE A 50 3.03 5.66 3.10
C PHE A 50 4.48 6.11 3.24
N LEU A 51 5.42 5.33 2.70
CA LEU A 51 6.85 5.64 2.65
C LEU A 51 7.30 5.58 1.18
N TYR A 52 7.72 6.72 0.67
CA TYR A 52 8.27 6.85 -0.68
C TYR A 52 9.79 6.78 -0.64
N CYS A 53 10.38 5.99 -1.52
CA CYS A 53 11.81 5.73 -1.59
C CYS A 53 12.29 5.89 -3.04
N GLU A 54 13.39 6.63 -3.23
CA GLU A 54 14.00 6.86 -4.55
C GLU A 54 14.88 5.67 -5.01
N ASN A 55 15.30 4.83 -4.06
CA ASN A 55 16.18 3.69 -4.34
C ASN A 55 15.99 2.55 -3.32
N LEU A 56 16.58 1.39 -3.63
CA LEU A 56 16.47 0.21 -2.77
C LEU A 56 17.10 0.38 -1.38
N ASN A 57 18.14 1.20 -1.23
CA ASN A 57 18.75 1.42 0.09
C ASN A 57 17.78 2.13 1.02
N GLU A 58 17.05 3.13 0.51
CA GLU A 58 15.99 3.80 1.27
C GLU A 58 14.83 2.85 1.62
N ILE A 59 14.52 1.86 0.76
CA ILE A 59 13.56 0.80 1.08
C ILE A 59 14.03 -0.01 2.28
N PHE A 60 15.31 -0.43 2.31
CA PHE A 60 15.86 -1.19 3.44
C PHE A 60 15.91 -0.36 4.73
N GLU A 61 16.31 0.91 4.65
CA GLU A 61 16.29 1.83 5.80
C GLU A 61 14.87 2.03 6.32
N SER A 62 13.90 2.25 5.43
CA SER A 62 12.49 2.41 5.78
C SER A 62 11.91 1.13 6.40
N LEU A 63 12.28 -0.04 5.87
CA LEU A 63 11.88 -1.32 6.45
C LEU A 63 12.43 -1.47 7.87
N ASN A 64 13.72 -1.20 8.10
CA ASN A 64 14.33 -1.29 9.43
C ASN A 64 13.64 -0.33 10.41
N ASN A 65 13.35 0.91 10.00
CA ASN A 65 12.62 1.86 10.83
C ASN A 65 11.20 1.34 11.20
N ILE A 66 10.50 0.66 10.28
CA ILE A 66 9.21 0.03 10.57
C ILE A 66 9.37 -1.11 11.59
N LEU A 67 10.41 -1.93 11.45
CA LEU A 67 10.68 -3.03 12.40
C LEU A 67 10.96 -2.49 13.79
N GLU A 68 11.79 -1.45 13.93
CA GLU A 68 12.09 -0.77 15.20
C GLU A 68 10.84 -0.12 15.80
N GLU A 69 10.07 0.66 15.02
CA GLU A 69 8.84 1.34 15.47
C GLU A 69 7.83 0.36 16.09
N ASN A 70 7.74 -0.86 15.53
CA ASN A 70 6.77 -1.86 15.98
C ASN A 70 7.38 -2.94 16.88
N HIS A 71 8.67 -2.88 17.22
CA HIS A 71 9.41 -3.87 17.99
C HIS A 71 9.40 -5.27 17.34
N TRP A 72 9.59 -5.32 16.01
CA TRP A 72 9.56 -6.54 15.20
C TRP A 72 10.94 -7.07 14.80
N GLU A 73 12.04 -6.55 15.34
CA GLU A 73 13.41 -6.91 14.95
C GLU A 73 13.71 -8.41 15.12
N ASN A 74 13.05 -9.07 16.09
CA ASN A 74 13.19 -10.51 16.32
C ASN A 74 11.94 -11.31 15.94
N GLU A 75 10.93 -10.64 15.40
CA GLU A 75 9.65 -11.26 15.05
C GLU A 75 9.71 -11.95 13.68
N LYS A 76 8.84 -12.94 13.49
CA LYS A 76 8.77 -13.69 12.24
C LYS A 76 7.93 -12.94 11.20
N ALA A 77 8.53 -12.71 10.05
CA ALA A 77 7.89 -12.15 8.86
C ALA A 77 7.30 -13.27 7.99
N LEU A 78 5.99 -13.31 7.80
CA LEU A 78 5.40 -14.15 6.77
C LEU A 78 5.79 -13.62 5.39
N ILE A 79 6.43 -14.43 4.57
CA ILE A 79 6.78 -14.08 3.18
C ILE A 79 6.45 -15.28 2.30
N ILE A 80 5.42 -15.18 1.45
CA ILE A 80 4.98 -16.26 0.57
C ILE A 80 5.82 -16.30 -0.71
N ASP A 81 6.10 -15.14 -1.31
CA ASP A 81 6.85 -15.01 -2.57
C ASP A 81 8.36 -15.17 -2.33
N ASP A 82 8.95 -16.19 -2.94
CA ASP A 82 10.39 -16.46 -2.83
C ASP A 82 11.25 -15.39 -3.52
N ASN A 83 10.75 -14.75 -4.57
CA ASN A 83 11.47 -13.63 -5.22
C ASN A 83 11.54 -12.42 -4.29
N LEU A 84 10.44 -12.13 -3.59
CA LEU A 84 10.42 -11.07 -2.58
C LEU A 84 11.36 -11.41 -1.42
N GLN A 85 11.33 -12.65 -0.94
CA GLN A 85 12.24 -13.11 0.11
C GLN A 85 13.72 -12.96 -0.30
N ASN A 86 14.06 -13.32 -1.53
CA ASN A 86 15.41 -13.15 -2.07
C ASN A 86 15.80 -11.66 -2.19
N LYS A 87 14.88 -10.79 -2.61
CA LYS A 87 15.12 -9.34 -2.69
C LYS A 87 15.47 -8.75 -1.32
N PHE A 88 14.84 -9.20 -0.26
CA PHE A 88 15.04 -8.74 1.11
C PHE A 88 16.00 -9.63 1.93
N SER A 89 16.79 -10.50 1.29
CA SER A 89 17.72 -11.42 1.95
C SER A 89 18.84 -10.72 2.75
N ASN A 90 19.17 -9.47 2.40
CA ASN A 90 20.17 -8.65 3.09
C ASN A 90 19.61 -7.80 4.23
N SER A 91 18.32 -7.88 4.52
CA SER A 91 17.70 -7.20 5.66
C SER A 91 17.62 -8.12 6.88
N ASP A 92 17.50 -7.53 8.07
CA ASP A 92 17.43 -8.27 9.35
C ASP A 92 16.05 -8.91 9.58
N LEU A 93 15.45 -9.47 8.51
CA LEU A 93 14.18 -10.17 8.57
C LEU A 93 14.36 -11.62 9.01
N ASN A 94 13.41 -12.11 9.81
CA ASN A 94 13.29 -13.53 10.16
C ASN A 94 12.13 -14.17 9.35
N PRO A 95 12.37 -14.64 8.10
CA PRO A 95 11.32 -15.10 7.22
C PRO A 95 10.72 -16.42 7.67
N THR A 96 9.39 -16.56 7.54
CA THR A 96 8.65 -17.79 7.78
C THR A 96 7.59 -18.01 6.72
N LYS A 97 7.18 -19.27 6.53
CA LYS A 97 6.00 -19.67 5.74
C LYS A 97 4.81 -20.04 6.64
N SER A 98 4.98 -19.95 7.96
CA SER A 98 3.95 -20.28 8.95
C SER A 98 3.05 -19.07 9.21
N PHE A 99 1.77 -19.22 8.93
CA PHE A 99 0.75 -18.19 9.18
C PHE A 99 0.48 -17.96 10.67
N GLN A 100 0.66 -18.99 11.50
CA GLN A 100 0.33 -18.94 12.92
C GLN A 100 1.43 -18.29 13.75
N ASP A 101 2.69 -18.42 13.29
CA ASP A 101 3.87 -17.97 14.04
C ASP A 101 4.39 -16.62 13.53
N SER A 102 3.66 -15.93 12.66
CA SER A 102 4.11 -14.70 12.04
C SER A 102 3.42 -13.48 12.67
N SER A 103 4.20 -12.42 12.96
CA SER A 103 3.72 -11.18 13.54
C SER A 103 3.26 -10.18 12.49
N PHE A 104 3.85 -10.22 11.29
CA PHE A 104 3.47 -9.39 10.16
C PHE A 104 3.65 -10.13 8.82
N PHE A 105 3.01 -9.60 7.78
CA PHE A 105 3.07 -10.12 6.43
C PHE A 105 3.81 -9.14 5.51
N LEU A 106 4.96 -9.54 4.98
CA LEU A 106 5.67 -8.81 3.93
C LEU A 106 5.26 -9.38 2.57
N THR A 107 4.72 -8.53 1.71
CA THR A 107 4.18 -8.94 0.41
C THR A 107 4.32 -7.83 -0.64
N THR A 108 3.90 -8.15 -1.86
CA THR A 108 3.72 -7.19 -2.95
C THR A 108 2.22 -6.94 -3.21
N CYS A 109 1.90 -6.14 -4.23
CA CYS A 109 0.55 -6.02 -4.75
C CYS A 109 0.56 -6.12 -6.28
N GLU A 110 -0.61 -6.32 -6.88
CA GLU A 110 -0.76 -6.25 -8.34
C GLU A 110 -0.75 -4.79 -8.81
N ASN A 111 -1.60 -3.97 -8.20
CA ASN A 111 -1.73 -2.55 -8.53
C ASN A 111 -2.12 -1.70 -7.31
N LEU A 112 -1.79 -0.42 -7.39
CA LEU A 112 -2.19 0.66 -6.50
C LEU A 112 -3.28 1.48 -7.22
N ILE A 113 -4.47 1.61 -6.63
CA ILE A 113 -5.65 2.19 -7.29
C ILE A 113 -5.83 3.65 -6.86
N ALA A 114 -5.62 4.59 -7.81
CA ALA A 114 -5.62 6.01 -7.49
C ALA A 114 -7.00 6.60 -7.15
N ASP A 115 -8.08 6.05 -7.72
CA ASP A 115 -9.43 6.59 -7.51
C ASP A 115 -9.89 6.48 -6.07
N ASP A 116 -9.47 5.43 -5.36
CA ASP A 116 -9.96 5.15 -4.01
C ASP A 116 -8.85 4.82 -2.99
N GLY A 117 -7.57 4.82 -3.39
CA GLY A 117 -6.44 4.55 -2.52
C GLY A 117 -6.34 3.09 -2.06
N SER A 118 -6.98 2.15 -2.76
CA SER A 118 -6.91 0.73 -2.43
C SER A 118 -5.72 0.03 -3.09
N LEU A 119 -5.33 -1.12 -2.53
CA LEU A 119 -4.36 -2.04 -3.11
C LEU A 119 -5.09 -3.22 -3.73
N LEU A 120 -4.78 -3.55 -4.99
CA LEU A 120 -5.26 -4.75 -5.66
C LEU A 120 -4.27 -5.88 -5.45
N ILE A 121 -4.72 -7.00 -4.89
CA ILE A 121 -3.94 -8.21 -4.62
C ILE A 121 -4.65 -9.42 -5.23
N SER A 122 -3.91 -10.50 -5.41
CA SER A 122 -4.40 -11.74 -6.02
C SER A 122 -3.84 -12.98 -5.34
N SER A 123 -4.11 -14.16 -5.90
CA SER A 123 -3.50 -15.41 -5.46
C SER A 123 -1.96 -15.42 -5.58
N ASN A 124 -1.35 -14.51 -6.34
CA ASN A 124 0.10 -14.37 -6.38
C ASN A 124 0.66 -13.91 -5.03
N GLN A 125 -0.08 -13.08 -4.29
CA GLN A 125 0.30 -12.56 -2.98
C GLN A 125 -0.24 -13.41 -1.83
N ILE A 126 -1.52 -13.80 -1.92
CA ILE A 126 -2.24 -14.42 -0.79
C ILE A 126 -2.62 -15.88 -1.02
N ALA A 127 -2.17 -16.49 -2.13
CA ALA A 127 -2.60 -17.82 -2.56
C ALA A 127 -4.14 -17.93 -2.58
N GLU A 128 -4.71 -19.03 -2.13
CA GLU A 128 -6.16 -19.23 -2.01
C GLU A 128 -6.69 -18.92 -0.59
N LYS A 129 -5.93 -18.13 0.19
CA LYS A 129 -6.27 -17.74 1.54
C LYS A 129 -7.15 -16.49 1.59
N LYS A 130 -7.92 -16.35 2.67
CA LYS A 130 -8.68 -15.12 2.96
C LYS A 130 -7.82 -14.16 3.77
N LEU A 131 -7.97 -12.84 3.58
CA LEU A 131 -7.22 -11.81 4.30
C LEU A 131 -7.24 -11.99 5.83
N ARG A 132 -8.35 -12.48 6.40
CA ARG A 132 -8.47 -12.74 7.85
C ARG A 132 -7.56 -13.84 8.38
N GLU A 133 -6.99 -14.69 7.51
CA GLU A 133 -6.06 -15.76 7.88
C GLU A 133 -4.61 -15.26 7.99
N PHE A 134 -4.35 -14.03 7.58
CA PHE A 134 -3.04 -13.37 7.65
C PHE A 134 -2.91 -12.53 8.92
N PRO A 135 -1.67 -12.25 9.36
CA PRO A 135 -1.42 -11.28 10.42
C PRO A 135 -2.16 -9.96 10.22
N ASP A 136 -2.42 -9.23 11.29
CA ASP A 136 -3.11 -7.93 11.22
C ASP A 136 -2.26 -6.82 10.61
N SER A 137 -0.95 -6.97 10.61
CA SER A 137 0.00 -5.99 10.10
C SER A 137 0.60 -6.42 8.77
N PHE A 138 0.52 -5.54 7.79
CA PHE A 138 1.05 -5.75 6.44
C PHE A 138 2.13 -4.72 6.14
N ILE A 139 3.23 -5.18 5.55
CA ILE A 139 4.21 -4.35 4.87
C ILE A 139 4.13 -4.71 3.39
N VAL A 140 3.75 -3.76 2.54
CA VAL A 140 3.60 -3.98 1.10
C VAL A 140 4.71 -3.25 0.37
N PHE A 141 5.52 -3.99 -0.38
CA PHE A 141 6.49 -3.44 -1.32
C PHE A 141 5.84 -3.27 -2.69
N ALA A 142 5.91 -2.07 -3.25
CA ALA A 142 5.39 -1.75 -4.57
C ALA A 142 6.29 -0.74 -5.29
N THR A 143 6.04 -0.53 -6.59
CA THR A 143 6.73 0.47 -7.40
C THR A 143 5.75 1.48 -7.97
N THR A 144 6.24 2.66 -8.35
CA THR A 144 5.41 3.74 -8.91
C THR A 144 4.71 3.35 -10.19
N SER A 145 5.32 2.47 -11.00
CA SER A 145 4.72 1.91 -12.23
C SER A 145 3.48 1.03 -11.99
N GLN A 146 3.24 0.59 -10.75
CA GLN A 146 2.04 -0.18 -10.39
C GLN A 146 0.81 0.70 -10.11
N ILE A 147 0.95 2.04 -10.09
CA ILE A 147 -0.17 2.94 -9.88
C ILE A 147 -1.05 2.97 -11.14
N THR A 148 -2.34 2.71 -10.97
CA THR A 148 -3.35 2.74 -12.03
C THR A 148 -4.50 3.68 -11.65
N ALA A 149 -5.17 4.24 -12.66
CA ALA A 149 -6.23 5.22 -12.40
C ALA A 149 -7.39 4.61 -11.60
N ASN A 150 -7.83 3.42 -12.00
CA ASN A 150 -9.00 2.76 -11.42
C ASN A 150 -8.85 1.23 -11.42
N ILE A 151 -9.78 0.57 -10.73
CA ILE A 151 -9.77 -0.90 -10.59
C ILE A 151 -9.90 -1.63 -11.92
N GLY A 152 -10.66 -1.06 -12.88
CA GLY A 152 -10.82 -1.63 -14.22
C GLY A 152 -9.51 -1.68 -15.00
N ASP A 153 -8.68 -0.64 -14.89
CA ASP A 153 -7.34 -0.59 -15.47
C ASP A 153 -6.43 -1.62 -14.82
N GLY A 154 -6.46 -1.72 -13.49
CA GLY A 154 -5.72 -2.73 -12.74
C GLY A 154 -6.07 -4.16 -13.18
N LEU A 155 -7.36 -4.49 -13.26
CA LEU A 155 -7.82 -5.81 -13.71
C LEU A 155 -7.43 -6.12 -15.16
N ARG A 156 -7.49 -5.13 -16.06
CA ARG A 156 -6.98 -5.28 -17.44
C ARG A 156 -5.49 -5.54 -17.46
N GLY A 157 -4.72 -4.82 -16.62
CA GLY A 157 -3.29 -5.02 -16.47
C GLY A 157 -2.93 -6.44 -16.00
N ILE A 158 -3.62 -6.94 -14.98
CA ILE A 158 -3.43 -8.32 -14.50
C ILE A 158 -3.69 -9.33 -15.63
N LYS A 159 -4.80 -9.17 -16.35
CA LYS A 159 -5.15 -10.06 -17.47
C LYS A 159 -4.10 -10.03 -18.59
N SER A 160 -3.61 -8.85 -18.95
CA SER A 160 -2.62 -8.70 -20.04
C SER A 160 -1.24 -9.27 -19.67
N LYS A 161 -0.82 -9.11 -18.41
CA LYS A 161 0.46 -9.63 -17.91
C LYS A 161 0.44 -11.17 -17.74
N ASN A 162 -0.73 -11.75 -17.49
CA ASN A 162 -0.90 -13.17 -17.13
C ASN A 162 -1.74 -13.93 -18.16
N MET A 163 -1.48 -13.75 -19.47
CA MET A 163 -2.29 -14.36 -20.54
C MET A 163 -2.39 -15.89 -20.47
N GLN A 164 -1.35 -16.58 -19.96
CA GLN A 164 -1.33 -18.04 -19.86
C GLN A 164 -2.12 -18.55 -18.63
N LYS A 165 -2.04 -17.85 -17.50
CA LYS A 165 -2.73 -18.21 -16.27
C LYS A 165 -3.07 -16.96 -15.48
N ILE A 166 -4.32 -16.51 -15.59
CA ILE A 166 -4.81 -15.38 -14.82
C ILE A 166 -4.86 -15.78 -13.34
N PRO A 167 -4.30 -14.97 -12.41
CA PRO A 167 -4.36 -15.28 -10.98
C PRO A 167 -5.82 -15.27 -10.49
N THR A 168 -6.09 -16.09 -9.52
CA THR A 168 -7.38 -16.20 -8.85
C THR A 168 -7.41 -15.32 -7.60
N ASN A 169 -8.46 -15.39 -6.80
CA ASN A 169 -8.59 -14.74 -5.50
C ASN A 169 -8.24 -13.24 -5.54
N ILE A 170 -8.66 -12.54 -6.62
CA ILE A 170 -8.42 -11.11 -6.78
C ILE A 170 -9.30 -10.35 -5.81
N THR A 171 -8.70 -9.53 -4.97
CA THR A 171 -9.40 -8.72 -3.97
C THR A 171 -8.70 -7.37 -3.75
N THR A 172 -9.39 -6.44 -3.09
CA THR A 172 -8.82 -5.15 -2.71
C THR A 172 -8.67 -5.03 -1.20
N ILE A 173 -7.63 -4.30 -0.77
CA ILE A 173 -7.48 -3.84 0.62
C ILE A 173 -7.65 -2.32 0.57
N LYS A 174 -8.64 -1.79 1.30
CA LYS A 174 -8.95 -0.35 1.28
C LYS A 174 -8.96 0.30 2.66
N HIS A 175 -9.52 -0.37 3.65
CA HIS A 175 -9.60 0.19 5.01
C HIS A 175 -8.41 -0.27 5.83
N PHE A 176 -7.65 0.70 6.34
CA PHE A 176 -6.47 0.45 7.14
C PHE A 176 -6.72 0.89 8.59
N LYS A 177 -6.21 0.12 9.56
CA LYS A 177 -6.34 0.46 10.98
C LYS A 177 -5.44 1.65 11.31
N LEU A 178 -6.01 2.70 11.89
CA LEU A 178 -5.22 3.73 12.57
C LEU A 178 -4.74 3.18 13.92
N GLN A 179 -3.47 3.46 14.29
CA GLN A 179 -2.90 2.98 15.56
C GLN A 179 -3.66 3.44 16.80
N GLU A 180 -4.43 4.52 16.72
CA GLU A 180 -5.15 5.14 17.85
C GLU A 180 -6.55 4.56 18.11
N GLU A 181 -7.13 3.80 17.18
CA GLU A 181 -8.47 3.24 17.32
C GLU A 181 -8.45 1.85 17.97
N LYS A 182 -7.93 1.75 19.19
CA LYS A 182 -8.02 0.55 20.02
C LYS A 182 -9.33 0.44 20.82
N GLN A 183 -10.34 1.28 20.59
CA GLN A 183 -11.65 1.11 21.27
C GLN A 183 -12.82 1.61 20.45
N GLU A 184 -13.78 0.70 20.24
CA GLU A 184 -15.20 0.93 20.05
C GLU A 184 -15.67 1.68 18.81
N GLU A 185 -15.71 0.95 17.67
CA GLU A 185 -16.95 1.00 16.87
C GLU A 185 -17.10 -0.32 16.11
N LYS A 186 -18.02 -1.14 16.59
CA LYS A 186 -18.61 -2.24 15.78
C LYS A 186 -19.40 -1.58 14.67
N ASP A 187 -18.70 -1.23 13.59
CA ASP A 187 -19.34 -0.76 12.38
C ASP A 187 -20.04 -1.96 11.72
N PHE A 188 -21.34 -2.10 12.03
CA PHE A 188 -22.22 -3.16 11.53
C PHE A 188 -22.38 -3.16 10.01
N LEU A 189 -21.75 -2.23 9.29
CA LEU A 189 -21.89 -2.06 7.84
C LEU A 189 -20.66 -2.50 7.02
N SER A 190 -19.54 -2.88 7.65
CA SER A 190 -18.37 -3.40 6.92
C SER A 190 -18.47 -4.92 6.71
N TYR A 191 -19.44 -5.35 5.96
CA TYR A 191 -19.59 -6.76 5.58
C TYR A 191 -18.40 -7.17 4.69
N GLY A 192 -17.37 -7.82 5.27
CA GLY A 192 -16.34 -8.53 4.55
C GLY A 192 -14.97 -7.87 4.39
N SER A 193 -14.75 -6.63 4.83
CA SER A 193 -13.43 -6.01 4.81
C SER A 193 -12.69 -6.22 6.14
N SER A 194 -11.68 -7.09 6.16
CA SER A 194 -10.74 -7.11 7.26
C SER A 194 -9.83 -5.88 7.16
N SER A 195 -9.95 -4.94 8.11
CA SER A 195 -9.01 -3.82 8.18
C SER A 195 -7.63 -4.32 8.61
N LYS A 196 -6.57 -3.82 7.96
CA LYS A 196 -5.18 -4.19 8.22
C LYS A 196 -4.38 -2.95 8.60
N ASN A 197 -3.44 -3.08 9.55
CA ASN A 197 -2.42 -2.05 9.74
C ASN A 197 -1.43 -2.18 8.58
N LEU A 198 -1.34 -1.17 7.70
CA LEU A 198 -0.62 -1.30 6.45
C LEU A 198 0.42 -0.20 6.25
N TYR A 199 1.67 -0.64 6.06
CA TYR A 199 2.79 0.16 5.59
C TYR A 199 3.01 -0.11 4.10
N LEU A 200 3.05 0.93 3.29
CA LEU A 200 3.40 0.85 1.88
C LEU A 200 4.80 1.42 1.66
N LEU A 201 5.74 0.54 1.29
CA LEU A 201 7.08 0.89 0.80
C LEU A 201 7.00 1.07 -0.72
N LEU A 202 6.99 2.31 -1.18
CA LEU A 202 6.87 2.62 -2.61
C LEU A 202 8.21 3.05 -3.19
N LEU A 203 8.76 2.22 -4.10
CA LEU A 203 9.98 2.50 -4.83
C LEU A 203 9.68 3.29 -6.10
N GLU A 204 10.44 4.34 -6.36
CA GLU A 204 10.44 5.03 -7.66
C GLU A 204 11.12 4.16 -8.73
N ASP A 205 10.41 3.86 -9.83
CA ASP A 205 10.91 3.07 -10.96
C ASP A 205 10.54 3.67 -12.33
N LEU A 206 10.14 4.95 -12.37
CA LEU A 206 9.75 5.71 -13.58
C LEU A 206 10.81 6.72 -13.98
#